data_d32f12fa17973adb1147f2d453f411e2
#
_entry.id   d32f12fa17973adb1147f2d453f411e2
#
_cell.length_a   1.000
_cell.length_b   1.000
_cell.length_c   1.000
_cell.angle_alpha   90.00
_cell.angle_beta   90.00
_cell.angle_gamma   90.00
#
_symmetry.space_group_name_H-M   'P 1'
#
loop_
_entity.id
_entity.type
_entity.pdbx_description
1 polymer ?
#
loop_
_entity_poly.entity_id
_entity_poly.type
_entity_poly.pdbx_seq_one_letter_code
_entity_poly.pdbx_strand_id
1 'polypeptide(L)'
;TLDRVTGYHGYLRDLTVSELKRLDASSGFHGLYGKNEIPTLREFLELVAPTELIVNMELKNNRQYYPQLEEKVIALVRAFGMEKRVIFSSFNNVSILRCRRLAPEIDAGFLWKGSVIGQAGQYCRDNDVQFFMPDGNYLSDDIVADFRAHGIRLAPWTANSLPEIRRLADWDVYCINTNYPN
;
A
#
# COMPACT_ATOMS: atom_id res chain seq x y z
N THR A 1 3.08 14.80 5.44
CA THR A 1 3.75 15.52 6.53
C THR A 1 4.32 14.55 7.57
N LEU A 2 5.25 15.02 8.36
CA LEU A 2 5.92 14.25 9.43
C LEU A 2 5.23 14.43 10.80
N ASP A 3 4.33 15.38 10.90
CA ASP A 3 3.67 15.81 12.15
C ASP A 3 3.11 14.65 12.97
N ARG A 4 2.36 13.74 12.32
CA ARG A 4 1.63 12.68 13.00
C ARG A 4 2.52 11.67 13.71
N VAL A 5 3.70 11.38 13.15
CA VAL A 5 4.56 10.30 13.66
C VAL A 5 5.81 10.80 14.39
N THR A 6 6.24 12.04 14.12
CA THR A 6 7.48 12.57 14.71
C THR A 6 7.29 13.86 15.50
N GLY A 7 6.12 14.48 15.42
CA GLY A 7 5.88 15.82 15.97
C GLY A 7 6.61 16.95 15.22
N TYR A 8 7.38 16.66 14.18
CA TYR A 8 8.04 17.66 13.35
C TYR A 8 7.06 18.25 12.33
N HIS A 9 6.91 19.58 12.30
CA HIS A 9 6.05 20.28 11.36
C HIS A 9 6.76 20.49 10.03
N GLY A 10 6.46 19.67 9.03
CA GLY A 10 7.05 19.77 7.70
C GLY A 10 6.80 18.57 6.81
N TYR A 11 7.42 18.59 5.63
CA TYR A 11 7.28 17.52 4.65
C TYR A 11 8.56 16.68 4.60
N LEU A 12 8.38 15.37 4.39
CA LEU A 12 9.48 14.42 4.25
C LEU A 12 10.47 14.85 3.15
N ARG A 13 9.97 15.41 2.05
CA ARG A 13 10.78 15.84 0.90
C ARG A 13 11.73 17.00 1.18
N ASP A 14 11.46 17.75 2.24
CA ASP A 14 12.26 18.96 2.58
C ASP A 14 13.45 18.63 3.47
N LEU A 15 13.59 17.35 3.85
CA LEU A 15 14.67 16.86 4.72
C LEU A 15 15.53 15.81 4.00
N THR A 16 16.80 15.83 4.32
CA THR A 16 17.73 14.76 3.95
C THR A 16 17.48 13.50 4.78
N VAL A 17 17.98 12.34 4.32
CA VAL A 17 17.91 11.09 5.08
C VAL A 17 18.55 11.25 6.47
N SER A 18 19.70 11.96 6.55
CA SER A 18 20.38 12.20 7.82
C SER A 18 19.52 13.01 8.80
N GLU A 19 18.77 13.99 8.31
CA GLU A 19 17.85 14.78 9.14
C GLU A 19 16.64 13.94 9.57
N LEU A 20 16.06 13.16 8.65
CA LEU A 20 14.95 12.25 8.97
C LEU A 20 15.34 11.23 10.03
N LYS A 21 16.55 10.70 10.01
CA LYS A 21 17.07 9.75 11.01
C LYS A 21 17.21 10.36 12.42
N ARG A 22 17.26 11.69 12.55
CA ARG A 22 17.28 12.36 13.85
C ARG A 22 15.90 12.50 14.49
N LEU A 23 14.84 12.36 13.69
CA LEU A 23 13.47 12.44 14.20
C LEU A 23 13.08 11.15 14.94
N ASP A 24 12.17 11.29 15.88
CA ASP A 24 11.61 10.15 16.61
C ASP A 24 10.26 9.75 16.03
N ALA A 25 10.21 8.62 15.32
CA ALA A 25 8.98 8.09 14.72
C ALA A 25 8.04 7.44 15.75
N SER A 26 8.43 7.35 17.02
CA SER A 26 7.63 6.82 18.12
C SER A 26 6.95 7.89 18.97
N SER A 27 7.05 9.17 18.60
CA SER A 27 6.56 10.30 19.43
C SER A 27 5.08 10.18 19.82
N GLY A 28 4.25 9.57 18.95
CA GLY A 28 2.83 9.30 19.23
C GLY A 28 2.57 8.18 20.28
N PHE A 29 3.60 7.44 20.69
CA PHE A 29 3.50 6.34 21.65
C PHE A 29 3.99 6.72 23.07
N HIS A 30 4.16 8.01 23.32
CA HIS A 30 4.46 8.56 24.66
C HIS A 30 5.65 7.86 25.36
N GLY A 31 6.70 7.54 24.62
CA GLY A 31 7.93 6.96 25.14
C GLY A 31 7.90 5.47 25.46
N LEU A 32 6.81 4.76 25.15
CA LEU A 32 6.68 3.31 25.41
C LEU A 32 7.77 2.46 24.73
N TYR A 33 8.28 2.91 23.58
CA TYR A 33 9.23 2.15 22.75
C TYR A 33 10.61 2.81 22.64
N GLY A 34 10.86 3.88 23.40
CA GLY A 34 12.05 4.70 23.25
C GLY A 34 12.07 5.44 21.89
N LYS A 35 13.22 6.00 21.53
CA LYS A 35 13.38 6.66 20.24
C LYS A 35 13.48 5.64 19.11
N ASN A 36 12.66 5.80 18.08
CA ASN A 36 12.71 5.00 16.86
C ASN A 36 12.96 5.89 15.64
N GLU A 37 13.93 5.49 14.82
CA GLU A 37 14.23 6.18 13.58
C GLU A 37 13.22 5.85 12.48
N ILE A 38 13.05 6.76 11.52
CA ILE A 38 12.31 6.47 10.29
C ILE A 38 13.19 5.54 9.43
N PRO A 39 12.74 4.31 9.12
CA PRO A 39 13.52 3.40 8.30
C PRO A 39 13.55 3.86 6.84
N THR A 40 14.64 3.62 6.16
CA THR A 40 14.69 3.66 4.70
C THR A 40 14.02 2.41 4.12
N LEU A 41 13.62 2.47 2.84
CA LEU A 41 13.08 1.29 2.16
C LEU A 41 14.08 0.12 2.15
N ARG A 42 15.38 0.40 2.02
CA ARG A 42 16.42 -0.62 2.08
C ARG A 42 16.43 -1.35 3.42
N GLU A 43 16.48 -0.62 4.53
CA GLU A 43 16.45 -1.20 5.88
C GLU A 43 15.18 -2.01 6.13
N PHE A 44 14.04 -1.53 5.63
CA PHE A 44 12.79 -2.29 5.70
C PHE A 44 12.88 -3.61 4.91
N LEU A 45 13.39 -3.57 3.68
CA LEU A 45 13.54 -4.78 2.86
C LEU A 45 14.57 -5.75 3.45
N GLU A 46 15.67 -5.26 4.05
CA GLU A 46 16.62 -6.09 4.80
C GLU A 46 15.96 -6.87 5.93
N LEU A 47 14.99 -6.25 6.61
CA LEU A 47 14.23 -6.89 7.70
C LEU A 47 13.25 -7.94 7.19
N VAL A 48 12.52 -7.66 6.09
CA VAL A 48 11.41 -8.52 5.64
C VAL A 48 11.81 -9.56 4.60
N ALA A 49 12.89 -9.36 3.87
CA ALA A 49 13.34 -10.30 2.83
C ALA A 49 13.59 -11.73 3.36
N PRO A 50 14.17 -11.92 4.57
CA PRO A 50 14.37 -13.28 5.15
C PRO A 50 13.08 -13.98 5.62
N THR A 51 11.93 -13.30 5.59
CA THR A 51 10.63 -13.85 6.04
C THR A 51 9.78 -14.31 4.87
N GLU A 52 8.65 -14.96 5.15
CA GLU A 52 7.63 -15.33 4.15
C GLU A 52 6.55 -14.25 3.96
N LEU A 53 6.72 -13.07 4.54
CA LEU A 53 5.72 -12.00 4.48
C LEU A 53 5.53 -11.49 3.05
N ILE A 54 4.28 -11.22 2.70
CA ILE A 54 3.89 -10.46 1.51
C ILE A 54 3.78 -8.99 1.91
N VAL A 55 4.39 -8.12 1.14
CA VAL A 55 4.44 -6.69 1.42
C VAL A 55 3.50 -5.93 0.48
N ASN A 56 2.48 -5.30 1.03
CA ASN A 56 1.73 -4.27 0.30
C ASN A 56 2.46 -2.93 0.44
N MET A 57 3.08 -2.49 -0.64
CA MET A 57 3.93 -1.29 -0.67
C MET A 57 3.18 -0.11 -1.28
N GLU A 58 2.66 0.77 -0.44
CA GLU A 58 1.94 1.95 -0.88
C GLU A 58 2.90 3.06 -1.32
N LEU A 59 2.77 3.48 -2.59
CA LEU A 59 3.49 4.63 -3.15
C LEU A 59 2.68 5.91 -2.90
N LYS A 60 3.09 6.68 -1.89
CA LYS A 60 2.39 7.90 -1.47
C LYS A 60 2.84 9.13 -2.27
N ASN A 61 2.47 9.17 -3.54
CA ASN A 61 2.84 10.22 -4.47
C ASN A 61 1.64 10.92 -5.16
N ASN A 62 0.43 10.78 -4.58
CA ASN A 62 -0.78 11.39 -5.13
C ASN A 62 -0.91 12.91 -4.86
N ARG A 63 -0.17 13.44 -3.87
CA ARG A 63 -0.16 14.88 -3.54
C ARG A 63 1.17 15.56 -3.86
N GLN A 64 2.25 14.80 -3.89
CA GLN A 64 3.61 15.30 -4.09
C GLN A 64 4.30 14.41 -5.11
N TYR A 65 4.85 15.04 -6.14
CA TYR A 65 5.63 14.33 -7.13
C TYR A 65 7.05 14.06 -6.59
N TYR A 66 7.51 12.82 -6.74
CA TYR A 66 8.85 12.38 -6.42
C TYR A 66 9.49 11.80 -7.69
N PRO A 67 10.46 12.51 -8.31
CA PRO A 67 11.10 12.03 -9.52
C PRO A 67 11.73 10.64 -9.35
N GLN A 68 11.46 9.74 -10.29
CA GLN A 68 12.03 8.38 -10.32
C GLN A 68 11.64 7.51 -9.10
N LEU A 69 10.52 7.81 -8.43
CA LEU A 69 10.09 7.02 -7.27
C LEU A 69 9.88 5.56 -7.66
N GLU A 70 9.11 5.32 -8.72
CA GLU A 70 8.75 3.99 -9.19
C GLU A 70 9.99 3.20 -9.59
N GLU A 71 10.90 3.79 -10.35
CA GLU A 71 12.14 3.15 -10.80
C GLU A 71 13.04 2.76 -9.62
N LYS A 72 13.20 3.66 -8.64
CA LYS A 72 14.05 3.42 -7.46
C LYS A 72 13.47 2.32 -6.58
N VAL A 73 12.15 2.33 -6.38
CA VAL A 73 11.46 1.31 -5.58
C VAL A 73 11.55 -0.05 -6.26
N ILE A 74 11.25 -0.13 -7.56
CA ILE A 74 11.36 -1.35 -8.35
C ILE A 74 12.79 -1.91 -8.31
N ALA A 75 13.80 -1.06 -8.49
CA ALA A 75 15.19 -1.47 -8.44
C ALA A 75 15.57 -2.09 -7.09
N LEU A 76 15.07 -1.53 -5.98
CA LEU A 76 15.29 -2.09 -4.65
C LEU A 76 14.55 -3.44 -4.48
N VAL A 77 13.29 -3.55 -4.88
CA VAL A 77 12.53 -4.81 -4.79
C VAL A 77 13.25 -5.93 -5.55
N ARG A 78 13.73 -5.65 -6.76
CA ARG A 78 14.53 -6.60 -7.56
C ARG A 78 15.86 -6.96 -6.88
N ALA A 79 16.57 -5.97 -6.32
CA ALA A 79 17.84 -6.22 -5.63
C ALA A 79 17.71 -7.15 -4.41
N PHE A 80 16.51 -7.23 -3.82
CA PHE A 80 16.19 -8.13 -2.70
C PHE A 80 15.47 -9.42 -3.14
N GLY A 81 15.21 -9.63 -4.42
CA GLY A 81 14.53 -10.81 -4.95
C GLY A 81 13.08 -10.95 -4.44
N MET A 82 12.41 -9.82 -4.20
CA MET A 82 11.08 -9.80 -3.58
C MET A 82 9.92 -9.58 -4.56
N GLU A 83 10.16 -9.70 -5.87
CA GLU A 83 9.18 -9.41 -6.93
C GLU A 83 7.87 -10.18 -6.76
N LYS A 84 7.95 -11.42 -6.25
CA LYS A 84 6.78 -12.28 -6.05
C LYS A 84 6.08 -12.08 -4.70
N ARG A 85 6.67 -11.27 -3.82
CA ARG A 85 6.16 -11.00 -2.47
C ARG A 85 5.88 -9.53 -2.20
N VAL A 86 5.96 -8.69 -3.23
CA VAL A 86 5.58 -7.28 -3.16
C VAL A 86 4.35 -7.05 -4.04
N ILE A 87 3.43 -6.26 -3.54
CA ILE A 87 2.30 -5.72 -4.28
C ILE A 87 2.41 -4.20 -4.19
N PHE A 88 2.56 -3.51 -5.33
CA PHE A 88 2.52 -2.05 -5.33
C PHE A 88 1.09 -1.54 -5.23
N SER A 89 0.88 -0.54 -4.40
CA SER A 89 -0.42 0.14 -4.31
C SER A 89 -0.26 1.66 -4.28
N SER A 90 -1.25 2.37 -4.81
CA SER A 90 -1.27 3.83 -4.75
C SER A 90 -2.68 4.37 -5.05
N PHE A 91 -2.99 5.53 -4.46
CA PHE A 91 -4.10 6.39 -4.90
C PHE A 91 -3.77 7.15 -6.20
N ASN A 92 -2.52 7.12 -6.64
CA ASN A 92 -2.09 7.67 -7.92
C ASN A 92 -2.10 6.57 -8.99
N ASN A 93 -3.20 6.45 -9.73
CA ASN A 93 -3.33 5.44 -10.78
C ASN A 93 -2.22 5.55 -11.83
N VAL A 94 -1.76 6.76 -12.15
CA VAL A 94 -0.66 6.96 -13.11
C VAL A 94 0.62 6.29 -12.62
N SER A 95 0.92 6.36 -11.31
CA SER A 95 2.06 5.67 -10.70
C SER A 95 1.94 4.15 -10.82
N ILE A 96 0.74 3.60 -10.56
CA ILE A 96 0.49 2.15 -10.70
C ILE A 96 0.67 1.70 -12.15
N LEU A 97 0.10 2.42 -13.11
CA LEU A 97 0.29 2.10 -14.53
C LEU A 97 1.75 2.22 -14.98
N ARG A 98 2.52 3.14 -14.38
CA ARG A 98 3.97 3.23 -14.60
C ARG A 98 4.69 2.01 -14.03
N CYS A 99 4.36 1.58 -12.80
CA CYS A 99 4.90 0.36 -12.21
C CYS A 99 4.63 -0.87 -13.10
N ARG A 100 3.39 -1.03 -13.59
CA ARG A 100 3.03 -2.14 -14.49
C ARG A 100 3.85 -2.17 -15.76
N ARG A 101 4.16 -1.01 -16.36
CA ARG A 101 5.01 -0.92 -17.56
C ARG A 101 6.48 -1.23 -17.26
N LEU A 102 7.01 -0.82 -16.12
CA LEU A 102 8.41 -0.97 -15.73
C LEU A 102 8.73 -2.33 -15.13
N ALA A 103 7.76 -2.95 -14.48
CA ALA A 103 7.91 -4.21 -13.74
C ALA A 103 6.63 -5.06 -13.85
N PRO A 104 6.33 -5.62 -15.03
CA PRO A 104 5.11 -6.44 -15.22
C PRO A 104 5.11 -7.71 -14.36
N GLU A 105 6.25 -8.14 -13.85
CA GLU A 105 6.39 -9.29 -12.95
C GLU A 105 5.96 -9.04 -11.51
N ILE A 106 5.77 -7.75 -11.11
CA ILE A 106 5.35 -7.37 -9.77
C ILE A 106 3.87 -6.99 -9.80
N ASP A 107 3.08 -7.62 -8.96
CA ASP A 107 1.65 -7.31 -8.83
C ASP A 107 1.43 -5.86 -8.40
N ALA A 108 0.34 -5.25 -8.87
CA ALA A 108 -0.02 -3.90 -8.51
C ALA A 108 -1.53 -3.73 -8.32
N GLY A 109 -1.92 -2.71 -7.55
CA GLY A 109 -3.30 -2.43 -7.21
C GLY A 109 -3.63 -0.94 -7.10
N PHE A 110 -4.85 -0.58 -7.49
CA PHE A 110 -5.39 0.74 -7.28
C PHE A 110 -5.97 0.84 -5.87
N LEU A 111 -5.47 1.80 -5.08
CA LEU A 111 -6.16 2.26 -3.86
C LEU A 111 -7.31 3.19 -4.26
N TRP A 112 -8.47 2.96 -3.66
CA TRP A 112 -9.67 3.72 -3.99
C TRP A 112 -10.43 4.14 -2.74
N LYS A 113 -10.82 5.41 -2.70
CA LYS A 113 -11.64 5.97 -1.63
C LYS A 113 -12.93 6.54 -2.20
N GLY A 114 -14.06 6.12 -1.65
CA GLY A 114 -15.39 6.53 -2.10
C GLY A 114 -16.09 5.47 -2.94
N SER A 115 -17.21 5.83 -3.52
CA SER A 115 -18.05 4.90 -4.28
C SER A 115 -17.31 4.26 -5.44
N VAL A 116 -17.48 2.96 -5.61
CA VAL A 116 -16.96 2.21 -6.74
C VAL A 116 -17.99 2.28 -7.87
N ILE A 117 -17.54 2.72 -9.02
CA ILE A 117 -18.38 2.78 -10.23
C ILE A 117 -18.38 1.40 -10.89
N GLY A 118 -19.49 0.99 -11.49
CA GLY A 118 -19.59 -0.26 -12.26
C GLY A 118 -18.50 -0.35 -13.34
N GLN A 119 -18.13 -1.58 -13.72
CA GLN A 119 -17.03 -1.91 -14.65
C GLN A 119 -15.62 -1.59 -14.12
N ALA A 120 -15.45 -1.40 -12.82
CA ALA A 120 -14.13 -1.19 -12.24
C ALA A 120 -13.22 -2.42 -12.36
N GLY A 121 -13.79 -3.62 -12.33
CA GLY A 121 -13.08 -4.87 -12.62
C GLY A 121 -12.55 -4.91 -14.05
N GLN A 122 -13.38 -4.53 -15.03
CA GLN A 122 -12.93 -4.42 -16.43
C GLN A 122 -11.82 -3.38 -16.60
N TYR A 123 -11.95 -2.22 -15.94
CA TYR A 123 -10.90 -1.19 -15.97
C TYR A 123 -9.55 -1.70 -15.43
N CYS A 124 -9.56 -2.42 -14.32
CA CYS A 124 -8.35 -3.05 -13.79
C CYS A 124 -7.74 -4.03 -14.78
N ARG A 125 -8.58 -4.91 -15.37
CA ARG A 125 -8.14 -5.90 -16.36
C ARG A 125 -7.53 -5.27 -17.61
N ASP A 126 -8.16 -4.24 -18.17
CA ASP A 126 -7.69 -3.55 -19.38
C ASP A 126 -6.35 -2.83 -19.17
N ASN A 127 -6.04 -2.52 -17.90
CA ASN A 127 -4.78 -1.88 -17.50
C ASN A 127 -3.77 -2.88 -16.89
N ASP A 128 -4.03 -4.18 -16.97
CA ASP A 128 -3.18 -5.22 -16.40
C ASP A 128 -2.87 -5.02 -14.91
N VAL A 129 -3.87 -4.60 -14.12
CA VAL A 129 -3.76 -4.39 -12.68
C VAL A 129 -4.46 -5.53 -11.95
N GLN A 130 -3.74 -6.20 -11.05
CA GLN A 130 -4.16 -7.44 -10.41
C GLN A 130 -5.01 -7.23 -9.16
N PHE A 131 -4.88 -6.07 -8.54
CA PHE A 131 -5.57 -5.77 -7.28
C PHE A 131 -6.41 -4.50 -7.37
N PHE A 132 -7.52 -4.53 -6.66
CA PHE A 132 -8.25 -3.31 -6.30
C PHE A 132 -8.41 -3.25 -4.79
N MET A 133 -8.07 -2.10 -4.21
CA MET A 133 -7.99 -1.91 -2.76
C MET A 133 -8.92 -0.76 -2.34
N PRO A 134 -10.22 -1.03 -2.23
CA PRO A 134 -11.21 0.00 -1.92
C PRO A 134 -11.33 0.23 -0.41
N ASP A 135 -11.93 1.36 -0.05
CA ASP A 135 -12.57 1.51 1.25
C ASP A 135 -13.71 0.48 1.36
N GLY A 136 -13.61 -0.46 2.30
CA GLY A 136 -14.53 -1.58 2.44
C GLY A 136 -15.99 -1.19 2.67
N ASN A 137 -16.26 0.05 3.10
CA ASN A 137 -17.63 0.55 3.29
C ASN A 137 -18.39 0.77 1.98
N TYR A 138 -17.69 0.84 0.86
CA TYR A 138 -18.28 1.05 -0.48
C TYR A 138 -18.40 -0.23 -1.30
N LEU A 139 -18.11 -1.40 -0.71
CA LEU A 139 -18.32 -2.68 -1.36
C LEU A 139 -19.74 -3.18 -1.19
N SER A 140 -20.26 -3.83 -2.25
CA SER A 140 -21.52 -4.57 -2.30
C SER A 140 -21.33 -5.88 -3.06
N ASP A 141 -22.31 -6.78 -2.99
CA ASP A 141 -22.26 -8.06 -3.68
C ASP A 141 -22.01 -7.91 -5.19
N ASP A 142 -22.72 -6.95 -5.83
CA ASP A 142 -22.57 -6.69 -7.27
C ASP A 142 -21.16 -6.20 -7.63
N ILE A 143 -20.58 -5.33 -6.81
CA ILE A 143 -19.22 -4.81 -7.00
C ILE A 143 -18.21 -5.95 -6.84
N VAL A 144 -18.35 -6.76 -5.79
CA VAL A 144 -17.48 -7.92 -5.56
C VAL A 144 -17.58 -8.92 -6.71
N ALA A 145 -18.79 -9.17 -7.22
CA ALA A 145 -19.03 -10.04 -8.37
C ALA A 145 -18.36 -9.52 -9.64
N ASP A 146 -18.40 -8.20 -9.90
CA ASP A 146 -17.71 -7.58 -11.05
C ASP A 146 -16.19 -7.85 -10.99
N PHE A 147 -15.54 -7.57 -9.88
CA PHE A 147 -14.11 -7.82 -9.73
C PHE A 147 -13.75 -9.31 -9.87
N ARG A 148 -14.54 -10.18 -9.29
CA ARG A 148 -14.37 -11.64 -9.38
C ARG A 148 -14.50 -12.12 -10.84
N ALA A 149 -15.50 -11.64 -11.58
CA ALA A 149 -15.71 -11.98 -12.99
C ALA A 149 -14.51 -11.58 -13.88
N HIS A 150 -13.78 -10.55 -13.50
CA HIS A 150 -12.60 -10.06 -14.21
C HIS A 150 -11.28 -10.61 -13.66
N GLY A 151 -11.30 -11.48 -12.64
CA GLY A 151 -10.12 -12.07 -12.03
C GLY A 151 -9.28 -11.08 -11.20
N ILE A 152 -9.88 -9.99 -10.73
CA ILE A 152 -9.23 -8.97 -9.92
C ILE A 152 -9.38 -9.33 -8.43
N ARG A 153 -8.26 -9.31 -7.72
CA ARG A 153 -8.22 -9.60 -6.27
C ARG A 153 -8.55 -8.35 -5.47
N LEU A 154 -9.43 -8.51 -4.50
CA LEU A 154 -9.82 -7.43 -3.59
C LEU A 154 -8.98 -7.45 -2.32
N ALA A 155 -8.49 -6.29 -1.89
CA ALA A 155 -7.78 -6.08 -0.65
C ALA A 155 -8.30 -4.82 0.07
N PRO A 156 -9.54 -4.85 0.59
CA PRO A 156 -10.20 -3.68 1.18
C PRO A 156 -9.50 -3.17 2.44
N TRP A 157 -9.68 -1.89 2.73
CA TRP A 157 -9.18 -1.16 3.91
C TRP A 157 -10.29 -0.24 4.46
N THR A 158 -10.28 0.20 5.71
CA THR A 158 -9.59 -0.37 6.84
C THR A 158 -10.65 -0.93 7.77
N ALA A 159 -10.70 -2.24 7.96
CA ALA A 159 -11.67 -2.89 8.84
C ALA A 159 -11.07 -3.05 10.24
N ASN A 160 -11.63 -2.36 11.21
CA ASN A 160 -11.11 -2.34 12.60
C ASN A 160 -12.08 -2.98 13.61
N SER A 161 -13.23 -3.44 13.17
CA SER A 161 -14.20 -4.13 14.00
C SER A 161 -14.48 -5.56 13.51
N LEU A 162 -14.81 -6.46 14.43
CA LEU A 162 -15.15 -7.85 14.07
C LEU A 162 -16.32 -7.95 13.07
N PRO A 163 -17.40 -7.15 13.16
CA PRO A 163 -18.45 -7.18 12.16
C PRO A 163 -17.97 -6.81 10.76
N GLU A 164 -17.12 -5.78 10.62
CA GLU A 164 -16.53 -5.40 9.33
C GLU A 164 -15.63 -6.51 8.76
N ILE A 165 -14.76 -7.06 9.60
CA ILE A 165 -13.86 -8.15 9.20
C ILE A 165 -14.64 -9.36 8.72
N ARG A 166 -15.69 -9.79 9.46
CA ARG A 166 -16.55 -10.91 9.06
C ARG A 166 -17.24 -10.65 7.73
N ARG A 167 -17.86 -9.49 7.57
CA ARG A 167 -18.52 -9.10 6.32
C ARG A 167 -17.57 -9.17 5.11
N LEU A 168 -16.32 -8.69 5.27
CA LEU A 168 -15.33 -8.75 4.20
C LEU A 168 -14.84 -10.20 3.95
N ALA A 169 -14.70 -10.99 5.01
CA ALA A 169 -14.31 -12.39 4.91
C ALA A 169 -15.38 -13.24 4.19
N ASP A 170 -16.68 -12.96 4.39
CA ASP A 170 -17.78 -13.64 3.70
C ASP A 170 -17.72 -13.47 2.18
N TRP A 171 -17.05 -12.40 1.69
CA TRP A 171 -16.79 -12.19 0.27
C TRP A 171 -15.54 -12.87 -0.26
N ASP A 172 -14.80 -13.64 0.56
CA ASP A 172 -13.56 -14.32 0.16
C ASP A 172 -12.56 -13.36 -0.52
N VAL A 173 -12.35 -12.19 0.08
CA VAL A 173 -11.37 -11.22 -0.39
C VAL A 173 -9.94 -11.72 -0.16
N TYR A 174 -8.98 -11.28 -0.97
CA TYR A 174 -7.59 -11.75 -0.89
C TYR A 174 -6.93 -11.47 0.47
N CYS A 175 -7.12 -10.27 1.00
CA CYS A 175 -6.71 -9.89 2.36
C CYS A 175 -7.56 -8.73 2.87
N ILE A 176 -7.55 -8.53 4.18
CA ILE A 176 -8.26 -7.43 4.86
C ILE A 176 -7.22 -6.57 5.56
N ASN A 177 -7.19 -5.28 5.23
CA ASN A 177 -6.32 -4.35 5.94
C ASN A 177 -6.98 -3.91 7.26
N THR A 178 -6.28 -4.13 8.36
CA THR A 178 -6.73 -3.77 9.71
C THR A 178 -5.58 -3.19 10.53
N ASN A 179 -5.91 -2.36 11.54
CA ASN A 179 -4.94 -1.91 12.54
C ASN A 179 -4.83 -2.88 13.73
N TYR A 180 -5.69 -3.90 13.78
CA TYR A 180 -5.80 -4.87 14.88
C TYR A 180 -5.76 -6.30 14.33
N PRO A 181 -4.59 -6.83 14.01
CA PRO A 181 -4.45 -8.15 13.36
C PRO A 181 -4.72 -9.35 14.29
N ASN A 182 -4.90 -9.12 15.61
CA ASN A 182 -5.10 -10.16 16.64
C ASN A 182 -6.54 -10.18 17.14
#